data_a17e8c9074b972d33db89fb86ad8ca21
#
_entry.id   a17e8c9074b972d33db89fb86ad8ca21
#
_cell.length_a   1.000
_cell.length_b   1.000
_cell.length_c   1.000
_cell.angle_alpha   90.00
_cell.angle_beta   90.00
_cell.angle_gamma   90.00
#
_symmetry.space_group_name_H-M   'P 1'
#
loop_
_entity.id
_entity.type
_entity.pdbx_description
1 polymer ?
#
loop_
_entity_poly.entity_id
_entity_poly.type
_entity_poly.pdbx_seq_one_letter_code
_entity_poly.pdbx_strand_id
1 'polypeptide(L)'
;LTQQRSSKANPLRRLFIADLHLHPARPEHSCALIDFCQQRVHADDELYVLGDLFEAWIGDDVGIITYADVIACFKQLTDAGTKVYFMAGNRDFLIGPLFCEATGITLLSDPTVICIDQQNVLLMHGDTLCTDDIDYQAFRGLVRSDQWQQEFLALTPAQRMAKASEYRQQSQSMTASKSNDIMDVNDNAVAQVMQQHGVNLLIHGHTHRPCVHQLNQGQRVVLGDWTGHFDYISWPEHESWHLIRQSI
;
A
#
# COMPACT_ATOMS: atom_id res chain seq x y z
N LEU A 1 -9.69 35.46 -35.25
CA LEU A 1 -10.51 34.88 -34.20
C LEU A 1 -9.86 33.57 -33.75
N THR A 2 -8.98 33.71 -32.75
CA THR A 2 -8.27 32.58 -32.13
C THR A 2 -9.21 31.98 -31.09
N GLN A 3 -9.75 30.79 -31.36
CA GLN A 3 -10.46 30.02 -30.37
C GLN A 3 -9.47 29.55 -29.29
N GLN A 4 -9.53 30.18 -28.11
CA GLN A 4 -8.96 29.61 -26.90
C GLN A 4 -9.68 28.29 -26.60
N ARG A 5 -9.00 27.17 -26.83
CA ARG A 5 -9.41 25.88 -26.25
C ARG A 5 -9.26 26.01 -24.73
N SER A 6 -10.36 26.22 -24.04
CA SER A 6 -10.45 26.02 -22.61
C SER A 6 -10.12 24.55 -22.35
N SER A 7 -8.94 24.27 -21.84
CA SER A 7 -8.65 22.96 -21.26
C SER A 7 -9.53 22.84 -20.02
N LYS A 8 -10.64 22.11 -20.11
CA LYS A 8 -11.33 21.67 -18.91
C LYS A 8 -10.32 20.80 -18.15
N ALA A 9 -9.88 21.26 -16.99
CA ALA A 9 -9.14 20.40 -16.07
C ALA A 9 -9.97 19.12 -15.86
N ASN A 10 -9.32 17.96 -15.94
CA ASN A 10 -10.01 16.73 -15.58
C ASN A 10 -10.40 16.82 -14.10
N PRO A 11 -11.59 16.31 -13.72
CA PRO A 11 -11.95 16.25 -12.30
C PRO A 11 -10.88 15.45 -11.53
N LEU A 12 -10.53 15.94 -10.34
CA LEU A 12 -9.63 15.24 -9.44
C LEU A 12 -10.12 13.81 -9.22
N ARG A 13 -9.22 12.84 -9.37
CA ARG A 13 -9.53 11.44 -9.14
C ARG A 13 -8.53 10.86 -8.14
N ARG A 14 -9.03 10.05 -7.22
CA ARG A 14 -8.22 9.32 -6.25
C ARG A 14 -8.16 7.85 -6.61
N LEU A 15 -6.96 7.32 -6.65
CA LEU A 15 -6.69 5.92 -6.96
C LEU A 15 -6.06 5.26 -5.73
N PHE A 16 -6.51 4.05 -5.39
CA PHE A 16 -5.97 3.30 -4.26
C PHE A 16 -5.53 1.93 -4.75
N ILE A 17 -4.31 1.55 -4.42
CA ILE A 17 -3.69 0.24 -4.72
C ILE A 17 -2.98 -0.29 -3.47
N ALA A 18 -2.79 -1.60 -3.38
CA ALA A 18 -2.05 -2.27 -2.31
C ALA A 18 -1.49 -3.61 -2.78
N ASP A 19 -0.58 -4.19 -2.02
CA ASP A 19 -0.18 -5.60 -2.10
C ASP A 19 0.36 -6.03 -3.48
N LEU A 20 1.20 -5.18 -4.10
CA LEU A 20 1.78 -5.48 -5.40
C LEU A 20 2.91 -6.51 -5.32
N HIS A 21 3.59 -6.57 -4.19
CA HIS A 21 4.67 -7.52 -3.91
C HIS A 21 5.73 -7.58 -5.03
N LEU A 22 6.19 -6.42 -5.49
CA LEU A 22 7.19 -6.31 -6.54
C LEU A 22 8.47 -7.03 -6.14
N HIS A 23 8.97 -7.87 -7.04
CA HIS A 23 10.15 -8.69 -6.79
C HIS A 23 11.03 -8.77 -8.05
N PRO A 24 12.37 -8.65 -7.95
CA PRO A 24 13.25 -8.68 -9.12
C PRO A 24 13.17 -9.95 -9.98
N ALA A 25 12.79 -11.09 -9.37
CA ALA A 25 12.57 -12.33 -10.09
C ALA A 25 11.21 -12.40 -10.81
N ARG A 26 10.35 -11.40 -10.65
CA ARG A 26 9.03 -11.29 -11.27
C ARG A 26 8.86 -9.90 -11.88
N PRO A 27 9.65 -9.57 -12.93
CA PRO A 27 9.66 -8.24 -13.53
C PRO A 27 8.30 -7.86 -14.14
N GLU A 28 7.47 -8.83 -14.49
CA GLU A 28 6.11 -8.64 -15.01
C GLU A 28 5.22 -7.82 -14.06
N HIS A 29 5.38 -7.94 -12.74
CA HIS A 29 4.64 -7.13 -11.77
C HIS A 29 5.10 -5.66 -11.82
N SER A 30 6.41 -5.40 -11.94
CA SER A 30 6.93 -4.04 -12.11
C SER A 30 6.46 -3.41 -13.41
N CYS A 31 6.46 -4.19 -14.52
CA CYS A 31 5.91 -3.75 -15.80
C CYS A 31 4.41 -3.40 -15.66
N ALA A 32 3.62 -4.25 -15.01
CA ALA A 32 2.19 -4.01 -14.81
C ALA A 32 1.92 -2.72 -14.01
N LEU A 33 2.72 -2.44 -12.97
CA LEU A 33 2.62 -1.17 -12.23
C LEU A 33 2.98 0.03 -13.12
N ILE A 34 4.06 -0.06 -13.89
CA ILE A 34 4.49 1.02 -14.78
C ILE A 34 3.41 1.29 -15.84
N ASP A 35 2.86 0.24 -16.44
CA ASP A 35 1.75 0.35 -17.41
C ASP A 35 0.50 0.97 -16.77
N PHE A 36 0.15 0.56 -15.55
CA PHE A 36 -0.94 1.16 -14.78
C PHE A 36 -0.70 2.66 -14.56
N CYS A 37 0.49 3.03 -14.12
CA CYS A 37 0.86 4.43 -13.90
C CYS A 37 0.75 5.25 -15.20
N GLN A 38 1.25 4.72 -16.31
CA GLN A 38 1.27 5.44 -17.60
C GLN A 38 -0.11 5.54 -18.26
N GLN A 39 -0.96 4.53 -18.10
CA GLN A 39 -2.24 4.44 -18.79
C GLN A 39 -3.43 4.92 -17.97
N ARG A 40 -3.33 4.89 -16.63
CA ARG A 40 -4.45 5.11 -15.73
C ARG A 40 -4.30 6.30 -14.81
N VAL A 41 -3.06 6.74 -14.50
CA VAL A 41 -2.81 7.86 -13.59
C VAL A 41 -2.55 9.13 -14.40
N HIS A 42 -3.24 10.20 -14.08
CA HIS A 42 -3.12 11.49 -14.75
C HIS A 42 -2.49 12.54 -13.81
N ALA A 43 -1.98 13.63 -14.37
CA ALA A 43 -1.23 14.65 -13.64
C ALA A 43 -1.97 15.26 -12.43
N ASP A 44 -3.30 15.38 -12.50
CA ASP A 44 -4.08 15.98 -11.41
C ASP A 44 -4.63 14.91 -10.42
N ASP A 45 -4.33 13.61 -10.63
CA ASP A 45 -4.81 12.54 -9.76
C ASP A 45 -4.03 12.50 -8.42
N GLU A 46 -4.64 11.86 -7.42
CA GLU A 46 -3.99 11.43 -6.19
C GLU A 46 -3.91 9.90 -6.17
N LEU A 47 -2.69 9.35 -6.05
CA LEU A 47 -2.45 7.90 -5.97
C LEU A 47 -2.05 7.53 -4.53
N TYR A 48 -2.80 6.62 -3.93
CA TYR A 48 -2.56 6.07 -2.60
C TYR A 48 -2.09 4.61 -2.72
N VAL A 49 -0.90 4.31 -2.23
CA VAL A 49 -0.34 2.97 -2.14
C VAL A 49 -0.41 2.52 -0.68
N LEU A 50 -1.26 1.55 -0.38
CA LEU A 50 -1.59 1.14 0.99
C LEU A 50 -0.74 -0.05 1.48
N GLY A 51 0.55 0.00 1.20
CA GLY A 51 1.54 -0.95 1.70
C GLY A 51 1.78 -2.17 0.81
N ASP A 52 2.83 -2.89 1.15
CA ASP A 52 3.29 -4.10 0.46
C ASP A 52 3.47 -3.89 -1.06
N LEU A 53 3.98 -2.69 -1.42
CA LEU A 53 4.40 -2.38 -2.79
C LEU A 53 5.54 -3.31 -3.21
N PHE A 54 6.50 -3.53 -2.33
CA PHE A 54 7.64 -4.40 -2.54
C PHE A 54 7.53 -5.68 -1.72
N GLU A 55 7.97 -6.79 -2.28
CA GLU A 55 8.01 -8.09 -1.58
C GLU A 55 8.93 -8.06 -0.35
N ALA A 56 9.99 -7.27 -0.40
CA ALA A 56 10.87 -6.96 0.72
C ALA A 56 11.62 -5.65 0.44
N TRP A 57 11.65 -4.77 1.45
CA TRP A 57 12.48 -3.57 1.43
C TRP A 57 13.46 -3.63 2.59
N ILE A 58 14.74 -3.74 2.30
CA ILE A 58 15.79 -3.92 3.32
C ILE A 58 16.61 -2.65 3.58
N GLY A 59 16.06 -1.51 3.17
CA GLY A 59 16.64 -0.17 3.31
C GLY A 59 16.74 0.54 1.97
N ASP A 60 16.70 1.86 2.00
CA ASP A 60 16.66 2.73 0.83
C ASP A 60 17.91 2.58 -0.06
N ASP A 61 19.08 2.40 0.55
CA ASP A 61 20.37 2.22 -0.14
C ASP A 61 20.39 1.00 -1.09
N VAL A 62 19.60 -0.02 -0.79
CA VAL A 62 19.46 -1.22 -1.63
C VAL A 62 18.23 -1.15 -2.51
N GLY A 63 17.09 -0.77 -1.92
CA GLY A 63 15.79 -0.80 -2.58
C GLY A 63 15.71 0.14 -3.79
N ILE A 64 16.23 1.36 -3.66
CA ILE A 64 16.23 2.36 -4.75
C ILE A 64 16.97 1.83 -5.99
N ILE A 65 18.09 1.16 -5.78
CA ILE A 65 18.90 0.58 -6.88
C ILE A 65 18.19 -0.66 -7.46
N THR A 66 17.65 -1.50 -6.58
CA THR A 66 17.00 -2.76 -6.98
C THR A 66 15.74 -2.52 -7.84
N TYR A 67 14.99 -1.47 -7.54
CA TYR A 67 13.73 -1.13 -8.20
C TYR A 67 13.82 0.19 -8.98
N ALA A 68 14.97 0.45 -9.60
CA ALA A 68 15.25 1.74 -10.25
C ALA A 68 14.17 2.18 -11.26
N ASP A 69 13.60 1.25 -12.03
CA ASP A 69 12.56 1.53 -13.02
C ASP A 69 11.25 1.99 -12.35
N VAL A 70 10.88 1.37 -11.22
CA VAL A 70 9.71 1.74 -10.41
C VAL A 70 9.93 3.10 -9.75
N ILE A 71 11.13 3.35 -9.20
CA ILE A 71 11.52 4.64 -8.65
C ILE A 71 11.40 5.75 -9.70
N ALA A 72 11.94 5.50 -10.91
CA ALA A 72 11.85 6.44 -12.03
C ALA A 72 10.39 6.69 -12.46
N CYS A 73 9.55 5.66 -12.47
CA CYS A 73 8.13 5.79 -12.77
C CYS A 73 7.41 6.71 -11.77
N PHE A 74 7.58 6.50 -10.47
CA PHE A 74 6.98 7.38 -9.46
C PHE A 74 7.52 8.80 -9.53
N LYS A 75 8.81 8.97 -9.77
CA LYS A 75 9.41 10.29 -9.97
C LYS A 75 8.78 11.03 -11.15
N GLN A 76 8.55 10.34 -12.28
CA GLN A 76 7.88 10.94 -13.43
C GLN A 76 6.45 11.37 -13.10
N LEU A 77 5.68 10.56 -12.36
CA LEU A 77 4.33 10.92 -11.92
C LEU A 77 4.33 12.19 -11.06
N THR A 78 5.19 12.22 -10.04
CA THR A 78 5.26 13.36 -9.11
C THR A 78 5.76 14.62 -9.78
N ASP A 79 6.73 14.52 -10.70
CA ASP A 79 7.21 15.66 -11.50
C ASP A 79 6.14 16.19 -12.48
N ALA A 80 5.23 15.31 -12.93
CA ALA A 80 4.09 15.69 -13.76
C ALA A 80 2.94 16.34 -12.97
N GLY A 81 3.00 16.34 -11.62
CA GLY A 81 2.02 16.98 -10.74
C GLY A 81 1.08 16.01 -10.01
N THR A 82 1.15 14.70 -10.29
CA THR A 82 0.41 13.68 -9.52
C THR A 82 0.88 13.68 -8.07
N LYS A 83 -0.06 13.70 -7.13
CA LYS A 83 0.27 13.50 -5.72
C LYS A 83 0.27 12.01 -5.43
N VAL A 84 1.42 11.49 -5.01
CA VAL A 84 1.55 10.08 -4.64
C VAL A 84 1.79 9.96 -3.15
N TYR A 85 0.97 9.15 -2.50
CA TYR A 85 1.03 8.86 -1.08
C TYR A 85 1.34 7.39 -0.87
N PHE A 86 2.20 7.08 0.09
CA PHE A 86 2.59 5.72 0.42
C PHE A 86 2.44 5.46 1.91
N MET A 87 1.76 4.39 2.25
CA MET A 87 1.67 3.83 3.60
C MET A 87 2.47 2.53 3.63
N ALA A 88 3.34 2.36 4.61
CA ALA A 88 4.19 1.18 4.69
C ALA A 88 3.40 -0.06 5.14
N GLY A 89 3.52 -1.13 4.39
CA GLY A 89 3.01 -2.46 4.74
C GLY A 89 4.00 -3.27 5.60
N ASN A 90 3.71 -4.53 5.80
CA ASN A 90 4.57 -5.41 6.60
C ASN A 90 5.81 -5.92 5.85
N ARG A 91 5.89 -5.71 4.53
CA ARG A 91 7.03 -6.11 3.69
C ARG A 91 8.01 -4.96 3.44
N ASP A 92 7.54 -3.73 3.47
CA ASP A 92 8.28 -2.56 3.03
C ASP A 92 8.35 -1.43 4.07
N PHE A 93 8.20 -1.77 5.34
CA PHE A 93 8.19 -0.81 6.46
C PHE A 93 9.54 -0.11 6.73
N LEU A 94 10.62 -0.55 6.09
CA LEU A 94 11.93 0.11 6.17
C LEU A 94 12.13 1.16 5.06
N ILE A 95 11.08 1.49 4.32
CA ILE A 95 11.08 2.64 3.42
C ILE A 95 11.29 3.91 4.24
N GLY A 96 12.24 4.73 3.82
CA GLY A 96 12.70 5.90 4.54
C GLY A 96 12.77 7.17 3.69
N PRO A 97 13.45 8.21 4.20
CA PRO A 97 13.46 9.53 3.56
C PRO A 97 14.14 9.55 2.18
N LEU A 98 15.14 8.70 1.91
CA LEU A 98 15.80 8.69 0.61
C LEU A 98 14.89 8.16 -0.50
N PHE A 99 13.98 7.22 -0.17
CA PHE A 99 12.93 6.81 -1.10
C PHE A 99 12.00 7.99 -1.44
N CYS A 100 11.60 8.78 -0.44
CA CYS A 100 10.75 9.96 -0.66
C CYS A 100 11.46 11.01 -1.54
N GLU A 101 12.74 11.27 -1.30
CA GLU A 101 13.54 12.18 -2.12
C GLU A 101 13.67 11.70 -3.56
N ALA A 102 13.91 10.38 -3.74
CA ALA A 102 14.08 9.78 -5.06
C ALA A 102 12.79 9.76 -5.89
N THR A 103 11.62 9.66 -5.24
CA THR A 103 10.32 9.48 -5.91
C THR A 103 9.42 10.70 -5.86
N GLY A 104 9.58 11.61 -4.90
CA GLY A 104 8.65 12.70 -4.60
C GLY A 104 7.39 12.24 -3.86
N ILE A 105 7.34 10.99 -3.40
CA ILE A 105 6.21 10.40 -2.66
C ILE A 105 6.13 10.98 -1.25
N THR A 106 4.92 11.15 -0.74
CA THR A 106 4.64 11.51 0.65
C THR A 106 4.30 10.26 1.47
N LEU A 107 5.03 10.00 2.56
CA LEU A 107 4.72 8.91 3.48
C LEU A 107 3.49 9.26 4.34
N LEU A 108 2.62 8.27 4.51
CA LEU A 108 1.49 8.31 5.43
C LEU A 108 1.76 7.44 6.66
N SER A 109 1.23 7.86 7.80
CA SER A 109 1.11 6.97 8.97
C SER A 109 0.03 5.92 8.75
N ASP A 110 0.15 4.77 9.43
CA ASP A 110 -0.89 3.76 9.51
C ASP A 110 -1.42 3.72 10.97
N PRO A 111 -2.70 4.06 11.20
CA PRO A 111 -3.73 4.51 10.25
C PRO A 111 -3.63 5.99 9.85
N THR A 112 -4.31 6.36 8.75
CA THR A 112 -4.51 7.75 8.31
C THR A 112 -5.98 7.99 7.92
N VAL A 113 -6.55 9.11 8.36
CA VAL A 113 -7.87 9.57 7.91
C VAL A 113 -7.69 10.63 6.84
N ILE A 114 -8.35 10.44 5.69
CA ILE A 114 -8.47 11.45 4.64
C ILE A 114 -9.90 11.91 4.50
N CYS A 115 -10.13 13.10 3.94
CA CYS A 115 -11.47 13.63 3.68
C CYS A 115 -11.71 13.70 2.17
N ILE A 116 -12.72 13.02 1.69
CA ILE A 116 -13.17 13.04 0.30
C ILE A 116 -14.63 13.48 0.27
N ASP A 117 -14.92 14.59 -0.41
CA ASP A 117 -16.28 15.14 -0.55
C ASP A 117 -17.04 15.20 0.79
N GLN A 118 -16.38 15.68 1.85
CA GLN A 118 -16.88 15.77 3.23
C GLN A 118 -17.06 14.40 3.93
N GLN A 119 -16.70 13.29 3.30
CA GLN A 119 -16.66 11.98 3.92
C GLN A 119 -15.26 11.68 4.46
N ASN A 120 -15.17 11.36 5.75
CA ASN A 120 -13.94 10.85 6.34
C ASN A 120 -13.77 9.37 5.99
N VAL A 121 -12.59 9.01 5.47
CA VAL A 121 -12.20 7.68 5.04
C VAL A 121 -10.96 7.27 5.80
N LEU A 122 -11.00 6.12 6.45
CA LEU A 122 -9.85 5.55 7.12
C LEU A 122 -9.06 4.69 6.13
N LEU A 123 -7.77 4.98 6.02
CA LEU A 123 -6.82 4.20 5.25
C LEU A 123 -5.93 3.43 6.22
N MET A 124 -5.73 2.15 5.94
CA MET A 124 -4.81 1.28 6.68
C MET A 124 -4.10 0.33 5.71
N HIS A 125 -2.92 -0.18 6.09
CA HIS A 125 -2.43 -1.37 5.41
C HIS A 125 -3.31 -2.57 5.74
N GLY A 126 -3.62 -2.80 7.02
CA GLY A 126 -4.57 -3.82 7.47
C GLY A 126 -3.96 -4.87 8.40
N ASP A 127 -2.66 -5.01 8.44
CA ASP A 127 -1.94 -6.01 9.24
C ASP A 127 -2.18 -5.87 10.75
N THR A 128 -2.43 -4.66 11.24
CA THR A 128 -2.77 -4.39 12.65
C THR A 128 -4.18 -4.86 13.03
N LEU A 129 -5.03 -5.13 12.06
CA LEU A 129 -6.39 -5.63 12.27
C LEU A 129 -6.44 -7.15 12.46
N CYS A 130 -5.36 -7.87 12.10
CA CYS A 130 -5.23 -9.32 12.30
C CYS A 130 -4.81 -9.61 13.74
N THR A 131 -5.65 -9.23 14.71
CA THR A 131 -5.33 -9.29 16.15
C THR A 131 -5.33 -10.70 16.71
N ASP A 132 -5.92 -11.66 16.02
CA ASP A 132 -5.96 -13.06 16.43
C ASP A 132 -4.63 -13.78 16.15
N ASP A 133 -3.79 -13.22 15.26
CA ASP A 133 -2.42 -13.70 15.02
C ASP A 133 -1.44 -13.06 16.03
N ILE A 134 -1.49 -13.56 17.26
CA ILE A 134 -0.69 -13.03 18.38
C ILE A 134 0.81 -13.07 18.08
N ASP A 135 1.30 -14.14 17.46
CA ASP A 135 2.72 -14.29 17.12
C ASP A 135 3.15 -13.25 16.10
N TYR A 136 2.32 -13.03 15.08
CA TYR A 136 2.57 -11.97 14.10
C TYR A 136 2.59 -10.58 14.75
N GLN A 137 1.59 -10.26 15.61
CA GLN A 137 1.54 -8.96 16.28
C GLN A 137 2.76 -8.74 17.18
N ALA A 138 3.22 -9.77 17.89
CA ALA A 138 4.45 -9.70 18.70
C ALA A 138 5.69 -9.45 17.81
N PHE A 139 5.83 -10.19 16.71
CA PHE A 139 6.92 -9.98 15.76
C PHE A 139 6.87 -8.59 15.13
N ARG A 140 5.68 -8.13 14.72
CA ARG A 140 5.46 -6.77 14.19
C ARG A 140 5.93 -5.70 15.19
N GLY A 141 5.52 -5.83 16.46
CA GLY A 141 5.95 -4.91 17.51
C GLY A 141 7.46 -4.84 17.67
N LEU A 142 8.15 -5.98 17.57
CA LEU A 142 9.60 -6.05 17.63
C LEU A 142 10.25 -5.32 16.44
N VAL A 143 9.91 -5.68 15.19
CA VAL A 143 10.60 -5.17 13.99
C VAL A 143 10.25 -3.72 13.66
N ARG A 144 9.14 -3.20 14.20
CA ARG A 144 8.74 -1.79 14.08
C ARG A 144 9.36 -0.89 15.16
N SER A 145 10.09 -1.46 16.15
CA SER A 145 10.78 -0.65 17.15
C SER A 145 11.98 0.09 16.53
N ASP A 146 12.20 1.34 16.96
CA ASP A 146 13.33 2.15 16.47
C ASP A 146 14.67 1.46 16.68
N GLN A 147 14.84 0.80 17.84
CA GLN A 147 16.05 0.06 18.16
C GLN A 147 16.32 -1.03 17.14
N TRP A 148 15.33 -1.89 16.87
CA TRP A 148 15.50 -2.99 15.90
C TRP A 148 15.81 -2.47 14.51
N GLN A 149 15.10 -1.41 14.06
CA GLN A 149 15.31 -0.84 12.74
C GLN A 149 16.72 -0.24 12.60
N GLN A 150 17.22 0.48 13.61
CA GLN A 150 18.57 1.01 13.62
C GLN A 150 19.63 -0.11 13.59
N GLU A 151 19.47 -1.15 14.41
CA GLU A 151 20.37 -2.30 14.42
C GLU A 151 20.37 -3.05 13.08
N PHE A 152 19.19 -3.24 12.48
CA PHE A 152 19.04 -3.91 11.19
C PHE A 152 19.69 -3.10 10.06
N LEU A 153 19.43 -1.80 9.99
CA LEU A 153 19.96 -0.93 8.95
C LEU A 153 21.48 -0.69 9.08
N ALA A 154 22.05 -0.89 10.26
CA ALA A 154 23.50 -0.85 10.46
C ALA A 154 24.24 -2.07 9.88
N LEU A 155 23.53 -3.16 9.57
CA LEU A 155 24.11 -4.33 8.92
C LEU A 155 24.44 -4.04 7.46
N THR A 156 25.38 -4.83 6.91
CA THR A 156 25.67 -4.79 5.47
C THR A 156 24.47 -5.26 4.65
N PRO A 157 24.33 -4.82 3.39
CA PRO A 157 23.24 -5.27 2.50
C PRO A 157 23.09 -6.81 2.44
N ALA A 158 24.22 -7.53 2.37
CA ALA A 158 24.21 -9.00 2.35
C ALA A 158 23.65 -9.62 3.63
N GLN A 159 24.00 -9.05 4.81
CA GLN A 159 23.49 -9.50 6.09
C GLN A 159 21.99 -9.19 6.24
N ARG A 160 21.55 -8.00 5.78
CA ARG A 160 20.12 -7.62 5.77
C ARG A 160 19.30 -8.56 4.89
N MET A 161 19.82 -8.89 3.69
CA MET A 161 19.18 -9.83 2.77
C MET A 161 19.03 -11.22 3.40
N ALA A 162 20.11 -11.73 4.04
CA ALA A 162 20.08 -13.03 4.71
C ALA A 162 19.04 -13.07 5.84
N LYS A 163 19.02 -12.04 6.71
CA LYS A 163 18.01 -11.93 7.79
C LYS A 163 16.59 -11.81 7.26
N ALA A 164 16.35 -11.00 6.24
CA ALA A 164 15.04 -10.86 5.63
C ALA A 164 14.55 -12.20 5.05
N SER A 165 15.45 -12.96 4.40
CA SER A 165 15.15 -14.31 3.90
C SER A 165 14.81 -15.29 5.03
N GLU A 166 15.56 -15.27 6.13
CA GLU A 166 15.31 -16.10 7.31
C GLU A 166 13.91 -15.79 7.91
N TYR A 167 13.60 -14.52 8.17
CA TYR A 167 12.29 -14.12 8.68
C TYR A 167 11.14 -14.52 7.75
N ARG A 168 11.37 -14.44 6.45
CA ARG A 168 10.38 -14.87 5.46
C ARG A 168 10.13 -16.37 5.54
N GLN A 169 11.17 -17.20 5.62
CA GLN A 169 11.03 -18.66 5.75
C GLN A 169 10.30 -19.03 7.05
N GLN A 170 10.63 -18.37 8.16
CA GLN A 170 9.95 -18.54 9.43
C GLN A 170 8.46 -18.16 9.31
N SER A 171 8.14 -17.01 8.74
CA SER A 171 6.77 -16.56 8.52
C SER A 171 5.99 -17.55 7.65
N GLN A 172 6.55 -18.04 6.54
CA GLN A 172 5.91 -19.03 5.68
C GLN A 172 5.62 -20.34 6.40
N SER A 173 6.57 -20.83 7.22
CA SER A 173 6.37 -22.07 7.99
C SER A 173 5.31 -21.91 9.07
N MET A 174 5.24 -20.77 9.72
CA MET A 174 4.19 -20.44 10.71
C MET A 174 2.82 -20.30 10.05
N THR A 175 2.74 -19.61 8.92
CA THR A 175 1.50 -19.39 8.16
C THR A 175 0.93 -20.72 7.64
N ALA A 176 1.78 -21.65 7.17
CA ALA A 176 1.34 -22.94 6.65
C ALA A 176 0.59 -23.81 7.69
N SER A 177 0.77 -23.54 8.97
CA SER A 177 0.11 -24.24 10.08
C SER A 177 -1.13 -23.51 10.64
N LYS A 178 -1.40 -22.28 10.19
CA LYS A 178 -2.51 -21.44 10.69
C LYS A 178 -3.77 -21.61 9.84
N SER A 179 -4.94 -21.52 10.49
CA SER A 179 -6.20 -21.44 9.76
C SER A 179 -6.34 -20.09 9.05
N ASN A 180 -7.09 -20.10 7.95
CA ASN A 180 -7.37 -18.88 7.20
C ASN A 180 -8.06 -17.79 8.04
N ASP A 181 -8.81 -18.16 9.06
CA ASP A 181 -9.55 -17.23 9.92
C ASP A 181 -8.61 -16.43 10.84
N ILE A 182 -7.52 -17.07 11.32
CA ILE A 182 -6.52 -16.40 12.18
C ILE A 182 -5.74 -15.33 11.38
N MET A 183 -5.58 -15.54 10.08
CA MET A 183 -4.85 -14.64 9.19
C MET A 183 -5.72 -13.51 8.60
N ASP A 184 -7.04 -13.53 8.86
CA ASP A 184 -7.95 -12.47 8.44
C ASP A 184 -8.05 -11.38 9.53
N VAL A 185 -8.64 -10.25 9.16
CA VAL A 185 -8.90 -9.17 10.13
C VAL A 185 -9.95 -9.60 11.13
N ASN A 186 -9.76 -9.21 12.39
CA ASN A 186 -10.74 -9.43 13.45
C ASN A 186 -11.86 -8.37 13.36
N ASP A 187 -13.11 -8.80 13.29
CA ASP A 187 -14.27 -7.91 13.13
C ASP A 187 -14.42 -6.90 14.28
N ASN A 188 -14.05 -7.28 15.51
CA ASN A 188 -14.09 -6.36 16.65
C ASN A 188 -12.98 -5.29 16.52
N ALA A 189 -11.78 -5.66 16.04
CA ALA A 189 -10.71 -4.71 15.78
C ALA A 189 -11.10 -3.71 14.70
N VAL A 190 -11.75 -4.18 13.62
CA VAL A 190 -12.31 -3.33 12.56
C VAL A 190 -13.34 -2.36 13.13
N ALA A 191 -14.34 -2.86 13.88
CA ALA A 191 -15.38 -2.03 14.46
C ALA A 191 -14.79 -0.97 15.42
N GLN A 192 -13.84 -1.37 16.24
CA GLN A 192 -13.17 -0.49 17.21
C GLN A 192 -12.37 0.63 16.53
N VAL A 193 -11.56 0.31 15.52
CA VAL A 193 -10.75 1.33 14.84
C VAL A 193 -11.63 2.31 14.07
N MET A 194 -12.67 1.85 13.39
CA MET A 194 -13.63 2.71 12.70
C MET A 194 -14.36 3.64 13.68
N GLN A 195 -14.75 3.13 14.84
CA GLN A 195 -15.39 3.92 15.90
C GLN A 195 -14.41 4.96 16.47
N GLN A 196 -13.17 4.58 16.76
CA GLN A 196 -12.15 5.48 17.31
C GLN A 196 -11.86 6.68 16.40
N HIS A 197 -11.89 6.45 15.08
CA HIS A 197 -11.66 7.50 14.09
C HIS A 197 -12.95 8.21 13.62
N GLY A 198 -14.12 7.77 14.08
CA GLY A 198 -15.41 8.37 13.72
C GLY A 198 -15.71 8.26 12.22
N VAL A 199 -15.37 7.13 11.60
CA VAL A 199 -15.51 6.89 10.16
C VAL A 199 -16.52 5.78 9.88
N ASN A 200 -17.12 5.83 8.70
CA ASN A 200 -18.02 4.80 8.19
C ASN A 200 -17.47 4.11 6.91
N LEU A 201 -16.25 4.42 6.51
CA LEU A 201 -15.56 3.76 5.41
C LEU A 201 -14.11 3.50 5.79
N LEU A 202 -13.69 2.23 5.67
CA LEU A 202 -12.33 1.75 5.82
C LEU A 202 -11.87 1.14 4.51
N ILE A 203 -10.70 1.54 4.02
CA ILE A 203 -10.02 0.94 2.86
C ILE A 203 -8.69 0.38 3.34
N HIS A 204 -8.42 -0.89 3.03
CA HIS A 204 -7.16 -1.55 3.39
C HIS A 204 -6.76 -2.66 2.40
N GLY A 205 -5.54 -3.15 2.51
CA GLY A 205 -4.97 -4.29 1.79
C GLY A 205 -4.72 -5.50 2.68
N HIS A 206 -3.51 -6.03 2.63
CA HIS A 206 -2.89 -7.05 3.48
C HIS A 206 -3.46 -8.48 3.37
N THR A 207 -4.78 -8.64 3.41
CA THR A 207 -5.39 -9.98 3.43
C THR A 207 -5.52 -10.60 2.04
N HIS A 208 -5.30 -9.85 0.98
CA HIS A 208 -5.42 -10.28 -0.43
C HIS A 208 -6.78 -10.88 -0.79
N ARG A 209 -7.86 -10.42 -0.10
CA ARG A 209 -9.23 -10.91 -0.30
C ARG A 209 -10.15 -9.77 -0.74
N PRO A 210 -10.04 -9.32 -2.00
CA PRO A 210 -10.75 -8.15 -2.48
C PRO A 210 -12.26 -8.31 -2.34
N CYS A 211 -12.86 -7.45 -1.54
CA CYS A 211 -14.28 -7.49 -1.23
C CYS A 211 -14.76 -6.18 -0.63
N VAL A 212 -16.06 -5.89 -0.81
CA VAL A 212 -16.77 -4.83 -0.11
C VAL A 212 -17.65 -5.46 0.97
N HIS A 213 -17.25 -5.32 2.21
CA HIS A 213 -18.01 -5.82 3.36
C HIS A 213 -18.97 -4.74 3.87
N GLN A 214 -20.25 -5.10 4.00
CA GLN A 214 -21.24 -4.26 4.63
C GLN A 214 -21.19 -4.50 6.14
N LEU A 215 -20.94 -3.46 6.92
CA LEU A 215 -20.87 -3.51 8.37
C LEU A 215 -22.07 -2.75 8.97
N ASN A 216 -22.37 -2.98 10.24
CA ASN A 216 -23.45 -2.25 10.93
C ASN A 216 -23.24 -0.71 10.94
N GLN A 217 -21.98 -0.27 10.90
CA GLN A 217 -21.60 1.15 10.98
C GLN A 217 -20.96 1.70 9.69
N GLY A 218 -21.11 1.00 8.57
CA GLY A 218 -20.52 1.45 7.29
C GLY A 218 -19.96 0.33 6.43
N GLN A 219 -18.85 0.59 5.76
CA GLN A 219 -18.25 -0.33 4.80
C GLN A 219 -16.75 -0.52 5.06
N ARG A 220 -16.28 -1.75 4.84
CA ARG A 220 -14.86 -2.09 4.76
C ARG A 220 -14.56 -2.59 3.35
N VAL A 221 -13.62 -1.95 2.70
CA VAL A 221 -13.18 -2.30 1.34
C VAL A 221 -11.77 -2.86 1.41
N VAL A 222 -11.60 -4.06 0.89
CA VAL A 222 -10.32 -4.75 0.84
C VAL A 222 -9.79 -4.72 -0.58
N LEU A 223 -8.55 -4.27 -0.76
CA LEU A 223 -7.80 -4.38 -2.01
C LEU A 223 -7.17 -5.76 -2.12
N GLY A 224 -7.06 -6.28 -3.34
CA GLY A 224 -6.41 -7.54 -3.63
C GLY A 224 -4.94 -7.38 -4.00
N ASP A 225 -4.23 -8.51 -4.04
CA ASP A 225 -2.88 -8.59 -4.59
C ASP A 225 -2.89 -8.53 -6.13
N TRP A 226 -1.71 -8.28 -6.71
CA TRP A 226 -1.55 -8.17 -8.17
C TRP A 226 -1.09 -9.50 -8.81
N THR A 227 -1.68 -10.62 -8.40
CA THR A 227 -1.39 -11.95 -8.94
C THR A 227 -2.40 -12.34 -10.01
N GLY A 228 -2.02 -12.21 -11.31
CA GLY A 228 -2.87 -12.50 -12.46
C GLY A 228 -4.00 -11.50 -12.72
N HIS A 229 -4.31 -10.67 -11.75
CA HIS A 229 -5.24 -9.56 -11.81
C HIS A 229 -4.64 -8.40 -11.03
N PHE A 230 -5.07 -7.18 -11.31
CA PHE A 230 -4.82 -6.05 -10.43
C PHE A 230 -6.13 -5.41 -9.98
N ASP A 231 -6.22 -5.19 -8.69
CA ASP A 231 -7.36 -4.53 -8.07
C ASP A 231 -6.97 -3.10 -7.69
N TYR A 232 -7.87 -2.16 -7.97
CA TYR A 232 -7.69 -0.78 -7.52
C TYR A 232 -9.04 -0.12 -7.28
N ILE A 233 -9.07 0.87 -6.38
CA ILE A 233 -10.22 1.74 -6.25
C ILE A 233 -9.99 2.99 -7.10
N SER A 234 -11.00 3.37 -7.88
CA SER A 234 -11.09 4.66 -8.56
C SER A 234 -12.20 5.48 -7.93
N TRP A 235 -11.87 6.68 -7.46
CA TRP A 235 -12.80 7.60 -6.83
C TRP A 235 -12.69 9.00 -7.47
N PRO A 236 -13.48 9.27 -8.52
CA PRO A 236 -13.57 10.61 -9.10
C PRO A 236 -14.21 11.58 -8.10
N GLU A 237 -13.80 12.84 -8.15
CA GLU A 237 -14.37 13.91 -7.34
C GLU A 237 -15.88 14.06 -7.60
N HIS A 238 -16.67 14.16 -6.53
CA HIS A 238 -18.13 14.26 -6.57
C HIS A 238 -18.86 13.04 -7.14
N GLU A 239 -18.18 11.90 -7.26
CA GLU A 239 -18.78 10.64 -7.73
C GLU A 239 -18.61 9.53 -6.67
N SER A 240 -19.24 8.38 -6.90
CA SER A 240 -19.03 7.19 -6.07
C SER A 240 -17.73 6.50 -6.44
N TRP A 241 -17.07 5.90 -5.45
CA TRP A 241 -15.90 5.06 -5.69
C TRP A 241 -16.31 3.70 -6.31
N HIS A 242 -15.40 3.13 -7.06
CA HIS A 242 -15.54 1.81 -7.67
C HIS A 242 -14.31 0.96 -7.39
N LEU A 243 -14.53 -0.26 -6.87
CA LEU A 243 -13.50 -1.29 -6.82
C LEU A 243 -13.46 -1.97 -8.19
N ILE A 244 -12.33 -1.86 -8.87
CA ILE A 244 -12.13 -2.33 -10.24
C ILE A 244 -11.13 -3.48 -10.21
N ARG A 245 -11.48 -4.58 -10.88
CA ARG A 245 -10.62 -5.73 -11.08
C ARG A 245 -10.35 -5.93 -12.56
N GLN A 246 -9.08 -6.04 -12.95
CA GLN A 246 -8.65 -6.27 -14.33
C GLN A 246 -7.59 -7.36 -14.41
N SER A 247 -7.58 -8.14 -15.48
CA SER A 247 -6.51 -9.09 -15.78
C SER A 247 -5.22 -8.35 -16.14
N ILE A 248 -4.08 -8.88 -15.70
CA ILE A 248 -2.74 -8.42 -16.07
C ILE A 248 -2.41 -8.91 -17.47
#